data_9d97ea17bc685af82e26207b125e25c7
#
_entry.id   9d97ea17bc685af82e26207b125e25c7
#
_cell.length_a   1.000
_cell.length_b   1.000
_cell.length_c   1.000
_cell.angle_alpha   90.00
_cell.angle_beta   90.00
_cell.angle_gamma   90.00
#
_symmetry.space_group_name_H-M   'P 1'
#
loop_
_entity.id
_entity.type
_entity.pdbx_description
1 polymer ?
#
loop_
_entity_poly.entity_id
_entity_poly.type
_entity_poly.pdbx_seq_one_letter_code
_entity_poly.pdbx_strand_id
1 'polypeptide(L)'
;CIETSTAFPALAARISRAMDDGVLSALNSYPHRKDGITIQAIRWALDMDDPMCMYYVKDVAIRLGVAISNAVNLLNPKMVVLYGFMVELGDFFLQELERSIRENVFAPLKNFEIRVSDSTETLFPLGAVAEIYSSFFQQDNYRWVYKLNPDDYHDSASEHDNI
;
A
#
# COMPACT_ATOMS: atom_id res chain seq x y z
N CYS A 1 2.08 -6.71 15.34
CA CYS A 1 2.37 -5.76 14.26
C CYS A 1 1.07 -5.46 13.52
N ILE A 2 0.92 -4.28 12.92
CA ILE A 2 -0.32 -3.88 12.23
C ILE A 2 -0.68 -4.85 11.10
N GLU A 3 0.30 -5.31 10.36
CA GLU A 3 0.15 -6.27 9.25
C GLU A 3 -0.56 -7.55 9.68
N THR A 4 -0.22 -8.12 10.84
CA THR A 4 -0.85 -9.35 11.34
C THR A 4 -2.33 -9.21 11.68
N SER A 5 -2.86 -7.98 11.73
CA SER A 5 -4.26 -7.69 12.03
C SER A 5 -5.03 -7.07 10.88
N THR A 6 -4.33 -6.51 9.87
CA THR A 6 -4.94 -5.77 8.77
C THR A 6 -4.67 -6.38 7.39
N ALA A 7 -3.70 -7.29 7.26
CA ALA A 7 -3.45 -7.97 6.00
C ALA A 7 -4.62 -8.90 5.62
N PHE A 8 -4.81 -9.11 4.32
CA PHE A 8 -5.89 -9.93 3.78
C PHE A 8 -5.98 -11.33 4.42
N PRO A 9 -4.87 -12.08 4.61
CA PRO A 9 -4.96 -13.40 5.26
C PRO A 9 -5.56 -13.35 6.67
N ALA A 10 -5.26 -12.28 7.45
CA ALA A 10 -5.81 -12.11 8.78
C ALA A 10 -7.31 -11.78 8.74
N LEU A 11 -7.74 -10.95 7.80
CA LEU A 11 -9.15 -10.66 7.57
C LEU A 11 -9.92 -11.92 7.17
N ALA A 12 -9.42 -12.67 6.18
CA ALA A 12 -10.03 -13.91 5.70
C ALA A 12 -10.14 -14.96 6.82
N ALA A 13 -9.09 -15.12 7.64
CA ALA A 13 -9.11 -16.05 8.76
C ALA A 13 -10.15 -15.66 9.85
N ARG A 14 -10.33 -14.37 10.12
CA ARG A 14 -11.34 -13.88 11.07
C ARG A 14 -12.75 -14.12 10.56
N ILE A 15 -13.00 -13.85 9.29
CA ILE A 15 -14.28 -14.11 8.62
C ILE A 15 -14.57 -15.62 8.62
N SER A 16 -13.60 -16.47 8.23
CA SER A 16 -13.77 -17.92 8.24
C SER A 16 -14.15 -18.43 9.62
N ARG A 17 -13.45 -17.99 10.67
CA ARG A 17 -13.74 -18.38 12.04
C ARG A 17 -15.16 -17.97 12.46
N ALA A 18 -15.60 -16.76 12.13
CA ALA A 18 -16.95 -16.31 12.46
C ALA A 18 -18.01 -17.18 11.75
N MET A 19 -17.77 -17.59 10.51
CA MET A 19 -18.65 -18.52 9.80
C MET A 19 -18.65 -19.92 10.42
N ASP A 20 -17.50 -20.42 10.87
CA ASP A 20 -17.38 -21.71 11.58
C ASP A 20 -18.11 -21.67 12.94
N ASP A 21 -18.11 -20.51 13.59
CA ASP A 21 -18.87 -20.23 14.83
C ASP A 21 -20.39 -20.05 14.58
N GLY A 22 -20.84 -20.19 13.34
CA GLY A 22 -22.25 -20.15 12.95
C GLY A 22 -22.81 -18.77 12.63
N VAL A 23 -21.99 -17.74 12.48
CA VAL A 23 -22.45 -16.42 12.06
C VAL A 23 -22.93 -16.49 10.61
N LEU A 24 -24.17 -16.07 10.37
CA LEU A 24 -24.76 -16.05 9.04
C LEU A 24 -24.12 -14.95 8.19
N SER A 25 -23.83 -15.30 6.94
CA SER A 25 -23.24 -14.38 5.97
C SER A 25 -23.70 -14.72 4.55
N ALA A 26 -23.76 -13.73 3.68
CA ALA A 26 -23.95 -13.92 2.25
C ALA A 26 -22.89 -14.84 1.64
N LEU A 27 -21.67 -14.88 2.20
CA LEU A 27 -20.60 -15.78 1.77
C LEU A 27 -20.99 -17.27 1.77
N ASN A 28 -22.00 -17.67 2.57
CA ASN A 28 -22.53 -19.04 2.56
C ASN A 28 -23.12 -19.40 1.19
N SER A 29 -23.59 -18.43 0.43
CA SER A 29 -24.19 -18.59 -0.90
C SER A 29 -23.24 -18.17 -2.03
N TYR A 30 -21.97 -17.81 -1.72
CA TYR A 30 -21.01 -17.42 -2.75
C TYR A 30 -20.69 -18.59 -3.70
N PRO A 31 -20.78 -18.39 -5.05
CA PRO A 31 -20.67 -19.48 -6.03
C PRO A 31 -19.34 -20.25 -6.00
N HIS A 32 -18.24 -19.56 -5.64
CA HIS A 32 -16.88 -20.13 -5.61
C HIS A 32 -16.35 -20.38 -4.19
N ARG A 33 -17.24 -20.71 -3.25
CA ARG A 33 -16.87 -20.96 -1.85
C ARG A 33 -15.80 -22.03 -1.65
N LYS A 34 -15.66 -22.97 -2.59
CA LYS A 34 -14.65 -24.05 -2.53
C LYS A 34 -13.22 -23.52 -2.59
N ASP A 35 -13.01 -22.34 -3.14
CA ASP A 35 -11.69 -21.72 -3.29
C ASP A 35 -11.26 -20.96 -2.03
N GLY A 36 -12.05 -21.05 -0.95
CA GLY A 36 -11.84 -20.32 0.29
C GLY A 36 -12.39 -18.87 0.23
N ILE A 37 -12.01 -18.07 1.22
CA ILE A 37 -12.40 -16.66 1.29
C ILE A 37 -11.41 -15.85 0.48
N THR A 38 -11.85 -15.35 -0.67
CA THR A 38 -11.08 -14.47 -1.56
C THR A 38 -11.50 -13.01 -1.39
N ILE A 39 -10.69 -12.10 -1.92
CA ILE A 39 -11.04 -10.67 -1.94
C ILE A 39 -12.31 -10.42 -2.71
N GLN A 40 -12.50 -11.11 -3.84
CA GLN A 40 -13.68 -11.04 -4.68
C GLN A 40 -14.93 -11.53 -3.94
N ALA A 41 -14.79 -12.60 -3.12
CA ALA A 41 -15.87 -13.10 -2.29
C ALA A 41 -16.31 -12.07 -1.25
N ILE A 42 -15.35 -11.44 -0.56
CA ILE A 42 -15.66 -10.40 0.44
C ILE A 42 -16.29 -9.19 -0.23
N ARG A 43 -15.74 -8.74 -1.36
CA ARG A 43 -16.30 -7.63 -2.14
C ARG A 43 -17.74 -7.92 -2.55
N TRP A 44 -18.00 -9.11 -3.08
CA TRP A 44 -19.36 -9.53 -3.43
C TRP A 44 -20.31 -9.50 -2.23
N ALA A 45 -19.85 -9.95 -1.05
CA ALA A 45 -20.65 -9.89 0.17
C ALA A 45 -20.90 -8.43 0.64
N LEU A 46 -19.91 -7.53 0.48
CA LEU A 46 -20.08 -6.10 0.75
C LEU A 46 -21.13 -5.47 -0.19
N ASP A 47 -21.13 -5.85 -1.47
CA ASP A 47 -22.12 -5.40 -2.45
C ASP A 47 -23.56 -5.90 -2.12
N MET A 48 -23.67 -6.95 -1.28
CA MET A 48 -24.91 -7.48 -0.74
C MET A 48 -25.26 -6.93 0.66
N ASP A 49 -24.57 -5.88 1.10
CA ASP A 49 -24.72 -5.29 2.45
C ASP A 49 -24.60 -6.32 3.58
N ASP A 50 -23.68 -7.30 3.44
CA ASP A 50 -23.49 -8.35 4.45
C ASP A 50 -22.93 -7.77 5.75
N PRO A 51 -23.70 -7.84 6.87
CA PRO A 51 -23.31 -7.16 8.11
C PRO A 51 -22.02 -7.72 8.71
N MET A 52 -21.76 -9.02 8.55
CA MET A 52 -20.55 -9.66 9.08
C MET A 52 -19.32 -9.19 8.31
N CYS A 53 -19.36 -9.22 6.98
CA CYS A 53 -18.24 -8.73 6.16
C CYS A 53 -18.02 -7.23 6.38
N MET A 54 -19.08 -6.43 6.42
CA MET A 54 -18.98 -5.01 6.74
C MET A 54 -18.31 -4.75 8.09
N TYR A 55 -18.67 -5.51 9.13
CA TYR A 55 -18.05 -5.38 10.45
C TYR A 55 -16.54 -5.63 10.43
N TYR A 56 -16.10 -6.74 9.83
CA TYR A 56 -14.67 -7.10 9.80
C TYR A 56 -13.86 -6.19 8.87
N VAL A 57 -14.40 -5.83 7.72
CA VAL A 57 -13.74 -4.91 6.77
C VAL A 57 -13.60 -3.51 7.38
N LYS A 58 -14.65 -3.02 8.05
CA LYS A 58 -14.61 -1.74 8.76
C LYS A 58 -13.57 -1.73 9.88
N ASP A 59 -13.48 -2.79 10.69
CA ASP A 59 -12.45 -2.90 11.75
C ASP A 59 -11.03 -2.83 11.16
N VAL A 60 -10.78 -3.51 10.04
CA VAL A 60 -9.51 -3.43 9.33
C VAL A 60 -9.25 -2.03 8.79
N ALA A 61 -10.23 -1.40 8.16
CA ALA A 61 -10.13 -0.04 7.63
C ALA A 61 -9.79 0.97 8.74
N ILE A 62 -10.46 0.87 9.90
CA ILE A 62 -10.19 1.75 11.05
C ILE A 62 -8.75 1.57 11.55
N ARG A 63 -8.30 0.34 11.76
CA ARG A 63 -6.93 0.06 12.25
C ARG A 63 -5.86 0.57 11.29
N LEU A 64 -6.06 0.32 9.99
CA LEU A 64 -5.15 0.79 8.96
C LEU A 64 -5.16 2.32 8.86
N GLY A 65 -6.34 2.94 8.96
CA GLY A 65 -6.49 4.38 8.96
C GLY A 65 -5.75 5.06 10.12
N VAL A 66 -5.82 4.49 11.33
CA VAL A 66 -5.04 4.98 12.48
C VAL A 66 -3.53 4.86 12.20
N ALA A 67 -3.07 3.76 11.62
CA ALA A 67 -1.65 3.61 11.30
C ALA A 67 -1.18 4.63 10.23
N ILE A 68 -1.97 4.83 9.18
CA ILE A 68 -1.68 5.82 8.14
C ILE A 68 -1.71 7.25 8.72
N SER A 69 -2.69 7.58 9.57
CA SER A 69 -2.78 8.89 10.20
C SER A 69 -1.56 9.21 11.07
N ASN A 70 -1.00 8.21 11.76
CA ASN A 70 0.24 8.38 12.51
C ASN A 70 1.41 8.74 11.58
N ALA A 71 1.51 8.09 10.42
CA ALA A 71 2.52 8.43 9.42
C ALA A 71 2.29 9.84 8.85
N VAL A 72 1.04 10.21 8.55
CA VAL A 72 0.69 11.56 8.08
C VAL A 72 1.03 12.61 9.13
N ASN A 73 0.73 12.36 10.40
CA ASN A 73 1.04 13.28 11.50
C ASN A 73 2.55 13.47 11.69
N LEU A 74 3.35 12.43 11.42
CA LEU A 74 4.81 12.50 11.55
C LEU A 74 5.49 13.14 10.34
N LEU A 75 5.05 12.80 9.12
CA LEU A 75 5.74 13.15 7.88
C LEU A 75 5.15 14.37 7.17
N ASN A 76 3.92 14.75 7.51
CA ASN A 76 3.16 15.81 6.85
C ASN A 76 3.23 15.75 5.31
N PRO A 77 2.85 14.61 4.69
CA PRO A 77 2.93 14.46 3.24
C PRO A 77 1.87 15.32 2.55
N LYS A 78 2.12 15.70 1.30
CA LYS A 78 1.12 16.34 0.44
C LYS A 78 0.12 15.36 -0.15
N MET A 79 0.48 14.09 -0.24
CA MET A 79 -0.32 13.04 -0.84
C MET A 79 -0.05 11.70 -0.17
N VAL A 80 -1.11 10.91 -0.01
CA VAL A 80 -1.08 9.49 0.37
C VAL A 80 -1.59 8.69 -0.80
N VAL A 81 -0.81 7.74 -1.29
CA VAL A 81 -1.23 6.84 -2.37
C VAL A 81 -1.55 5.47 -1.77
N LEU A 82 -2.78 5.01 -1.98
CA LEU A 82 -3.26 3.71 -1.58
C LEU A 82 -3.15 2.75 -2.77
N TYR A 83 -2.50 1.61 -2.56
CA TYR A 83 -2.40 0.56 -3.56
C TYR A 83 -2.29 -0.82 -2.91
N GLY A 84 -2.47 -1.87 -3.70
CA GLY A 84 -2.38 -3.24 -3.22
C GLY A 84 -3.74 -3.93 -3.13
N PHE A 85 -3.73 -5.20 -2.80
CA PHE A 85 -4.94 -6.06 -2.81
C PHE A 85 -6.12 -5.52 -2.00
N MET A 86 -5.86 -4.84 -0.88
CA MET A 86 -6.93 -4.35 -0.02
C MET A 86 -7.81 -3.28 -0.69
N VAL A 87 -7.30 -2.54 -1.67
CA VAL A 87 -8.12 -1.55 -2.40
C VAL A 87 -9.16 -2.22 -3.30
N GLU A 88 -8.96 -3.49 -3.67
CA GLU A 88 -9.92 -4.29 -4.44
C GLU A 88 -11.21 -4.62 -3.65
N LEU A 89 -11.22 -4.43 -2.33
CA LEU A 89 -12.45 -4.53 -1.52
C LEU A 89 -13.49 -3.48 -1.92
N GLY A 90 -13.09 -2.42 -2.63
CA GLY A 90 -13.99 -1.44 -3.21
C GLY A 90 -14.36 -0.29 -2.29
N ASP A 91 -15.43 0.41 -2.67
CA ASP A 91 -15.78 1.71 -2.12
C ASP A 91 -16.06 1.71 -0.62
N PHE A 92 -16.72 0.68 -0.10
CA PHE A 92 -17.00 0.58 1.33
C PHE A 92 -15.71 0.61 2.17
N PHE A 93 -14.71 -0.19 1.79
CA PHE A 93 -13.41 -0.20 2.47
C PHE A 93 -12.70 1.15 2.36
N LEU A 94 -12.66 1.72 1.15
CA LEU A 94 -11.97 2.97 0.89
C LEU A 94 -12.59 4.15 1.65
N GLN A 95 -13.92 4.23 1.71
CA GLN A 95 -14.63 5.27 2.46
C GLN A 95 -14.38 5.17 3.97
N GLU A 96 -14.46 3.97 4.54
CA GLU A 96 -14.19 3.76 5.97
C GLU A 96 -12.71 4.03 6.32
N LEU A 97 -11.79 3.66 5.41
CA LEU A 97 -10.36 3.95 5.54
C LEU A 97 -10.08 5.45 5.50
N GLU A 98 -10.59 6.17 4.48
CA GLU A 98 -10.41 7.62 4.37
C GLU A 98 -11.01 8.34 5.57
N ARG A 99 -12.22 7.95 5.98
CA ARG A 99 -12.86 8.50 7.17
C ARG A 99 -11.96 8.35 8.40
N SER A 100 -11.45 7.14 8.64
CA SER A 100 -10.58 6.87 9.78
C SER A 100 -9.27 7.67 9.72
N ILE A 101 -8.65 7.81 8.54
CA ILE A 101 -7.46 8.64 8.36
C ILE A 101 -7.77 10.09 8.76
N ARG A 102 -8.84 10.67 8.19
CA ARG A 102 -9.17 12.08 8.42
C ARG A 102 -9.61 12.39 9.84
N GLU A 103 -10.24 11.43 10.54
CA GLU A 103 -10.61 11.59 11.94
C GLU A 103 -9.40 11.62 12.87
N ASN A 104 -8.33 10.87 12.54
CA ASN A 104 -7.15 10.72 13.39
C ASN A 104 -5.97 11.62 13.00
N VAL A 105 -6.02 12.31 11.85
CA VAL A 105 -5.00 13.30 11.49
C VAL A 105 -5.23 14.60 12.26
N PHE A 106 -4.13 15.17 12.78
CA PHE A 106 -4.14 16.46 13.47
C PHE A 106 -4.69 17.56 12.57
N ALA A 107 -5.62 18.36 13.08
CA ALA A 107 -6.40 19.30 12.27
C ALA A 107 -5.59 20.23 11.33
N PRO A 108 -4.44 20.80 11.73
CA PRO A 108 -3.61 21.63 10.85
C PRO A 108 -3.00 20.86 9.67
N LEU A 109 -2.89 19.53 9.76
CA LEU A 109 -2.25 18.66 8.75
C LEU A 109 -3.26 18.01 7.80
N LYS A 110 -4.54 18.35 7.84
CA LYS A 110 -5.59 17.70 7.03
C LYS A 110 -5.58 18.08 5.55
N ASN A 111 -4.69 18.97 5.12
CA ASN A 111 -4.59 19.43 3.74
C ASN A 111 -3.63 18.52 2.94
N PHE A 112 -4.04 17.28 2.70
CA PHE A 112 -3.35 16.32 1.83
C PHE A 112 -4.37 15.58 0.98
N GLU A 113 -3.90 15.07 -0.17
CA GLU A 113 -4.70 14.25 -1.06
C GLU A 113 -4.58 12.77 -0.69
N ILE A 114 -5.67 12.02 -0.86
CA ILE A 114 -5.65 10.56 -0.85
C ILE A 114 -5.99 10.10 -2.27
N ARG A 115 -5.09 9.32 -2.87
CA ARG A 115 -5.29 8.73 -4.20
C ARG A 115 -5.23 7.22 -4.12
N VAL A 116 -6.10 6.58 -4.87
CA VAL A 116 -6.09 5.13 -5.08
C VAL A 116 -5.42 4.86 -6.42
N SER A 117 -4.51 3.92 -6.46
CA SER A 117 -3.86 3.51 -7.71
C SER A 117 -4.52 2.25 -8.26
N ASP A 118 -4.86 2.28 -9.55
CA ASP A 118 -5.49 1.17 -10.26
C ASP A 118 -4.50 0.03 -10.62
N SER A 119 -3.19 0.27 -10.48
CA SER A 119 -2.17 -0.69 -10.89
C SER A 119 -1.53 -1.40 -9.70
N THR A 120 -2.11 -2.52 -9.31
CA THR A 120 -1.63 -3.30 -8.16
C THR A 120 -0.37 -4.13 -8.47
N GLU A 121 -0.26 -4.69 -9.69
CA GLU A 121 0.80 -5.64 -10.04
C GLU A 121 2.07 -5.00 -10.62
N THR A 122 1.96 -3.81 -11.22
CA THR A 122 3.07 -3.17 -11.94
C THR A 122 3.79 -2.10 -11.15
N LEU A 123 3.21 -1.57 -10.06
CA LEU A 123 3.80 -0.46 -9.31
C LEU A 123 5.10 -0.83 -8.58
N PHE A 124 5.19 -2.01 -7.99
CA PHE A 124 6.42 -2.44 -7.30
C PHE A 124 7.61 -2.57 -8.25
N PRO A 125 7.50 -3.32 -9.38
CA PRO A 125 8.58 -3.39 -10.35
C PRO A 125 8.92 -2.02 -10.95
N LEU A 126 7.89 -1.21 -11.23
CA LEU A 126 8.09 0.12 -11.83
C LEU A 126 8.81 1.07 -10.85
N GLY A 127 8.47 1.04 -9.57
CA GLY A 127 9.13 1.83 -8.53
C GLY A 127 10.61 1.45 -8.38
N ALA A 128 10.92 0.16 -8.37
CA ALA A 128 12.30 -0.32 -8.33
C ALA A 128 13.09 0.10 -9.57
N VAL A 129 12.49 -0.02 -10.76
CA VAL A 129 13.12 0.44 -12.01
C VAL A 129 13.30 1.96 -12.02
N ALA A 130 12.30 2.72 -11.54
CA ALA A 130 12.40 4.19 -11.46
C ALA A 130 13.52 4.64 -10.52
N GLU A 131 13.70 3.95 -9.38
CA GLU A 131 14.80 4.24 -8.44
C GLU A 131 16.15 3.95 -9.05
N ILE A 132 16.32 2.80 -9.71
CA ILE A 132 17.54 2.47 -10.43
C ILE A 132 17.80 3.51 -11.53
N TYR A 133 16.77 3.85 -12.32
CA TYR A 133 16.89 4.84 -13.39
C TYR A 133 17.29 6.21 -12.83
N SER A 134 16.63 6.68 -11.77
CA SER A 134 16.95 7.96 -11.14
C SER A 134 18.35 7.98 -10.56
N SER A 135 18.81 6.88 -9.96
CA SER A 135 20.17 6.77 -9.43
C SER A 135 21.26 6.76 -10.51
N PHE A 136 20.94 6.23 -11.70
CA PHE A 136 21.88 6.22 -12.84
C PHE A 136 21.93 7.54 -13.61
N PHE A 137 20.81 8.26 -13.72
CA PHE A 137 20.70 9.42 -14.61
C PHE A 137 20.66 10.78 -13.91
N GLN A 138 20.57 10.82 -12.57
CA GLN A 138 20.78 12.06 -11.84
C GLN A 138 22.30 12.32 -11.70
N GLN A 139 22.79 13.36 -12.34
CA GLN A 139 24.23 13.72 -12.43
C GLN A 139 24.96 13.78 -11.07
N ASP A 140 24.25 14.07 -9.98
CA ASP A 140 24.85 14.10 -8.64
C ASP A 140 25.13 12.72 -8.04
N ASN A 141 24.52 11.65 -8.55
CA ASN A 141 24.70 10.30 -8.03
C ASN A 141 25.82 9.51 -8.72
N TYR A 142 26.35 9.97 -9.85
CA TYR A 142 27.52 9.33 -10.47
C TYR A 142 28.74 9.31 -9.53
N ARG A 143 28.89 10.30 -8.68
CA ARG A 143 29.95 10.37 -7.68
C ARG A 143 29.90 9.26 -6.63
N TRP A 144 28.72 8.76 -6.32
CA TRP A 144 28.53 7.71 -5.32
C TRP A 144 28.77 6.30 -5.88
N VAL A 145 28.38 6.07 -7.12
CA VAL A 145 28.48 4.73 -7.75
C VAL A 145 29.93 4.37 -8.09
N TYR A 146 30.74 5.34 -8.49
CA TYR A 146 32.09 5.05 -8.97
C TYR A 146 33.23 5.50 -8.05
N LYS A 147 32.94 6.24 -6.93
CA LYS A 147 34.00 6.81 -6.09
C LYS A 147 35.17 7.38 -6.89
N LEU A 148 34.89 7.99 -8.05
CA LEU A 148 35.90 8.60 -8.89
C LEU A 148 36.39 9.85 -8.16
N ASN A 149 37.58 9.78 -7.60
CA ASN A 149 38.27 10.93 -7.09
C ASN A 149 38.54 11.87 -8.29
N PRO A 150 38.19 13.16 -8.23
CA PRO A 150 38.52 14.09 -9.32
C PRO A 150 40.01 14.12 -9.67
N ASP A 151 40.87 13.75 -8.71
CA ASP A 151 42.30 13.73 -8.85
C ASP A 151 42.83 12.52 -9.66
N ASP A 152 42.03 11.45 -9.80
CA ASP A 152 42.40 10.26 -10.58
C ASP A 152 42.25 10.47 -12.12
N TYR A 153 41.63 11.58 -12.55
CA TYR A 153 41.40 11.85 -13.98
C TYR A 153 42.49 12.69 -14.64
N HIS A 154 43.44 13.25 -13.86
CA HIS A 154 44.51 14.11 -14.42
C HIS A 154 45.79 13.38 -14.77
N ASP A 155 45.98 12.12 -14.40
CA ASP A 155 47.24 11.39 -14.59
C ASP A 155 47.31 10.56 -15.90
N SER A 156 46.20 10.41 -16.65
CA SER A 156 46.21 9.64 -17.91
C SER A 156 46.36 10.48 -19.18
N ALA A 157 46.36 11.81 -19.08
CA ALA A 157 46.47 12.70 -20.25
C ALA A 157 47.88 13.24 -20.46
N SER A 158 48.87 12.97 -19.57
CA SER A 158 50.24 13.49 -19.71
C SER A 158 51.26 12.50 -20.26
N GLU A 159 50.87 11.25 -20.60
CA GLU A 159 51.83 10.26 -21.13
C GLU A 159 51.79 10.05 -22.65
N HIS A 160 51.01 10.84 -23.42
CA HIS A 160 50.95 10.67 -24.87
C HIS A 160 51.50 11.82 -25.72
N ASP A 161 52.25 12.79 -25.15
CA ASP A 161 52.86 13.87 -25.90
C ASP A 161 54.43 13.83 -25.90
N ASN A 162 55.03 12.65 -25.87
CA ASN A 162 56.46 12.49 -26.17
C ASN A 162 56.74 11.19 -26.92
N ILE A 163 56.43 11.15 -28.24
CA ILE A 163 57.18 10.40 -29.26
C ILE A 163 57.05 11.14 -30.57
#